data_d0b3128e7789e638c75aff2c77a2eebc
#
_entry.id   d0b3128e7789e638c75aff2c77a2eebc
#
_cell.length_a   1.000
_cell.length_b   1.000
_cell.length_c   1.000
_cell.angle_alpha   90.00
_cell.angle_beta   90.00
_cell.angle_gamma   90.00
#
_symmetry.space_group_name_H-M   'P 1'
#
loop_
_entity.id
_entity.type
_entity.pdbx_description
1 polymer ?
#
loop_
_entity_poly.entity_id
_entity_poly.type
_entity_poly.pdbx_seq_one_letter_code
_entity_poly.pdbx_strand_id
1 'polypeptide(L)'
;MKKKFGLVTSVVLALSVIVTACGGGGATGDAGGASGDKAKKIALIMRQNVGTFSAQYINGVKTEVEKNGGQLTVFNADTDLSKMASNLDAAVNQHFDGILIDHGTAEALQQGTQKAVDKKIPVVLFDTDIKIPGVPVVEQDDNKLAELSLEQLAAENNGKGNIVKIWVAGFAPMEKRQVTYDAFLKKYPDIKEIAAFGSATNNTALDTQTQMEAILKKYPNKGDITAVWAAWDEFAKGATRAIQQAGRTEIKVYAIDLSDEDLQLIQEANSPWAATAAVDPSNIGRIHAQTVFQKIKGEQVPDNVKLNPVLVKQSDLPKDKKVTMGDLSEYVNEWGK
;
A
#
# COMPACT_ATOMS: atom_id res chain seq x y z
N MET A 1 -36.46 11.57 53.63
CA MET A 1 -35.68 12.34 54.62
C MET A 1 -34.64 13.15 53.85
N LYS A 2 -34.96 14.39 53.64
CA LYS A 2 -34.39 15.67 54.14
C LYS A 2 -32.88 15.85 53.85
N LYS A 3 -32.63 16.75 52.83
CA LYS A 3 -31.82 18.01 52.87
C LYS A 3 -30.29 17.83 53.04
N LYS A 4 -29.40 18.50 52.22
CA LYS A 4 -29.27 19.98 52.18
C LYS A 4 -28.49 20.43 50.93
N PHE A 5 -28.92 21.54 50.40
CA PHE A 5 -28.25 22.53 49.56
C PHE A 5 -26.99 23.10 50.22
N GLY A 6 -25.99 23.41 49.38
CA GLY A 6 -24.83 24.22 49.74
C GLY A 6 -24.39 25.07 48.54
N LEU A 7 -24.97 26.25 48.45
CA LEU A 7 -24.65 27.35 47.56
C LEU A 7 -23.45 28.11 48.17
N VAL A 8 -22.37 28.36 47.46
CA VAL A 8 -21.36 29.37 47.82
C VAL A 8 -21.04 30.23 46.60
N THR A 9 -21.28 31.46 46.82
CA THR A 9 -21.29 32.65 45.95
C THR A 9 -19.89 33.20 45.76
N SER A 10 -19.60 33.64 44.54
CA SER A 10 -18.84 34.78 44.04
C SER A 10 -17.67 35.37 44.85
N VAL A 11 -16.53 35.62 44.19
CA VAL A 11 -15.88 36.94 44.22
C VAL A 11 -15.15 37.19 42.90
N VAL A 12 -15.59 38.23 42.21
CA VAL A 12 -14.92 38.91 41.10
C VAL A 12 -13.89 39.87 41.70
N LEU A 13 -12.65 39.80 41.24
CA LEU A 13 -11.69 40.89 41.47
C LEU A 13 -11.05 41.29 40.14
N ALA A 14 -11.53 42.38 39.59
CA ALA A 14 -10.92 43.11 38.50
C ALA A 14 -9.76 43.97 39.07
N LEU A 15 -8.57 43.83 38.48
CA LEU A 15 -7.49 44.78 38.70
C LEU A 15 -7.06 45.36 37.36
N SER A 16 -7.49 46.58 37.10
CA SER A 16 -7.04 47.44 36.03
C SER A 16 -5.72 48.10 36.46
N VAL A 17 -4.67 47.94 35.66
CA VAL A 17 -3.47 48.79 35.78
C VAL A 17 -3.26 49.51 34.45
N ILE A 18 -3.51 50.81 34.52
CA ILE A 18 -3.13 51.80 33.51
C ILE A 18 -1.67 52.18 33.78
N VAL A 19 -0.80 52.05 32.79
CA VAL A 19 0.50 52.75 32.82
C VAL A 19 0.65 53.56 31.56
N THR A 20 0.78 54.82 31.80
CA THR A 20 0.89 55.95 30.89
C THR A 20 2.24 55.98 30.16
N ALA A 21 2.19 56.49 28.97
CA ALA A 21 3.28 56.72 28.02
C ALA A 21 4.36 57.67 28.53
N CYS A 22 5.58 57.52 27.99
CA CYS A 22 6.35 58.63 27.38
C CYS A 22 7.63 58.15 26.71
N GLY A 23 7.75 58.36 25.44
CA GLY A 23 8.81 59.14 24.82
C GLY A 23 10.06 58.45 24.31
N GLY A 24 10.22 58.42 23.00
CA GLY A 24 11.46 58.80 22.33
C GLY A 24 12.24 57.74 21.53
N GLY A 25 12.31 57.91 20.24
CA GLY A 25 13.50 57.55 19.45
C GLY A 25 13.40 56.35 18.52
N GLY A 26 13.29 56.62 17.23
CA GLY A 26 13.12 55.70 16.13
C GLY A 26 14.22 54.69 15.93
N ALA A 27 13.79 53.52 15.50
CA ALA A 27 14.53 52.64 14.59
C ALA A 27 13.46 51.84 13.84
N THR A 28 13.29 52.11 12.57
CA THR A 28 12.51 51.30 11.66
C THR A 28 13.23 49.97 11.47
N GLY A 29 12.91 49.01 12.32
CA GLY A 29 13.19 47.61 12.12
C GLY A 29 11.98 46.98 11.41
N ASP A 30 12.11 46.78 10.13
CA ASP A 30 11.20 45.97 9.30
C ASP A 30 11.22 44.55 9.88
N ALA A 31 10.34 44.26 10.80
CA ALA A 31 10.04 42.89 11.22
C ALA A 31 9.24 42.25 10.07
N GLY A 32 9.97 41.76 9.08
CA GLY A 32 9.42 40.88 8.09
C GLY A 32 8.68 39.75 8.79
N GLY A 33 7.35 39.88 8.86
CA GLY A 33 6.49 38.82 9.31
C GLY A 33 6.72 37.65 8.38
N ALA A 34 7.40 36.62 8.90
CA ALA A 34 7.38 35.30 8.29
C ALA A 34 5.91 34.90 8.19
N SER A 35 5.33 35.09 7.01
CA SER A 35 4.09 34.47 6.61
C SER A 35 4.34 32.98 6.68
N GLY A 36 4.06 32.38 7.81
CA GLY A 36 4.11 30.95 7.99
C GLY A 36 3.14 30.35 6.98
N ASP A 37 3.68 29.78 5.91
CA ASP A 37 2.86 29.07 4.93
C ASP A 37 2.02 28.04 5.69
N LYS A 38 0.68 28.15 5.54
CA LYS A 38 -0.27 27.23 6.18
C LYS A 38 0.07 25.81 5.72
N ALA A 39 0.18 24.88 6.69
CA ALA A 39 0.45 23.47 6.40
C ALA A 39 -0.49 22.93 5.31
N LYS A 40 0.08 22.31 4.27
CA LYS A 40 -0.68 21.74 3.17
C LYS A 40 -1.48 20.53 3.63
N LYS A 41 -2.77 20.49 3.33
CA LYS A 41 -3.65 19.36 3.63
C LYS A 41 -3.62 18.37 2.47
N ILE A 42 -3.17 17.16 2.71
CA ILE A 42 -3.12 16.06 1.72
C ILE A 42 -4.15 15.00 2.10
N ALA A 43 -5.03 14.64 1.16
CA ALA A 43 -5.94 13.51 1.31
C ALA A 43 -5.35 12.27 0.63
N LEU A 44 -5.36 11.14 1.33
CA LEU A 44 -5.10 9.82 0.76
C LEU A 44 -6.41 9.04 0.72
N ILE A 45 -6.92 8.79 -0.49
CA ILE A 45 -8.17 8.07 -0.73
C ILE A 45 -7.80 6.63 -1.08
N MET A 46 -8.02 5.70 -0.16
CA MET A 46 -7.64 4.29 -0.28
C MET A 46 -8.86 3.41 -0.51
N ARG A 47 -8.73 2.45 -1.44
CA ARG A 47 -9.73 1.41 -1.62
C ARG A 47 -9.82 0.48 -0.41
N GLN A 48 -8.65 0.12 0.14
CA GLN A 48 -8.54 -0.74 1.32
C GLN A 48 -7.27 -0.40 2.13
N ASN A 49 -7.28 -0.77 3.41
CA ASN A 49 -6.13 -0.67 4.31
C ASN A 49 -6.02 -1.99 5.07
N VAL A 50 -5.31 -2.96 4.47
CA VAL A 50 -5.19 -4.33 4.96
C VAL A 50 -3.71 -4.72 5.03
N GLY A 51 -3.32 -5.32 6.14
CA GLY A 51 -1.98 -5.87 6.33
C GLY A 51 -0.87 -4.87 6.54
N THR A 52 0.33 -5.41 6.69
CA THR A 52 1.54 -4.64 6.98
C THR A 52 2.02 -3.83 5.78
N PHE A 53 1.81 -4.33 4.55
CA PHE A 53 2.12 -3.59 3.32
C PHE A 53 1.42 -2.22 3.30
N SER A 54 0.08 -2.21 3.51
CA SER A 54 -0.69 -0.95 3.54
C SER A 54 -0.20 -0.01 4.64
N ALA A 55 0.12 -0.54 5.82
CA ALA A 55 0.64 0.27 6.93
C ALA A 55 1.99 0.92 6.60
N GLN A 56 2.90 0.18 5.95
CA GLN A 56 4.20 0.69 5.52
C GLN A 56 4.06 1.70 4.37
N TYR A 57 3.17 1.47 3.41
CA TYR A 57 2.84 2.43 2.36
C TYR A 57 2.30 3.75 2.94
N ILE A 58 1.31 3.68 3.84
CA ILE A 58 0.76 4.88 4.52
C ILE A 58 1.85 5.62 5.30
N ASN A 59 2.74 4.88 5.96
CA ASN A 59 3.86 5.49 6.70
C ASN A 59 4.83 6.22 5.75
N GLY A 60 5.11 5.67 4.58
CA GLY A 60 5.90 6.32 3.53
C GLY A 60 5.24 7.62 3.04
N VAL A 61 3.93 7.59 2.76
CA VAL A 61 3.16 8.78 2.41
C VAL A 61 3.23 9.82 3.53
N LYS A 62 2.95 9.42 4.77
CA LYS A 62 2.92 10.30 5.94
C LYS A 62 4.26 10.99 6.15
N THR A 63 5.35 10.21 6.15
CA THR A 63 6.71 10.73 6.35
C THR A 63 7.06 11.80 5.32
N GLU A 64 6.75 11.57 4.04
CA GLU A 64 7.05 12.54 2.99
C GLU A 64 6.12 13.76 3.07
N VAL A 65 4.84 13.59 3.44
CA VAL A 65 3.92 14.71 3.67
C VAL A 65 4.41 15.60 4.81
N GLU A 66 4.77 15.03 5.96
CA GLU A 66 5.30 15.75 7.12
C GLU A 66 6.63 16.46 6.82
N LYS A 67 7.53 15.81 6.09
CA LYS A 67 8.80 16.39 5.62
C LYS A 67 8.59 17.64 4.75
N ASN A 68 7.50 17.69 3.98
CA ASN A 68 7.11 18.87 3.19
C ASN A 68 6.21 19.86 3.96
N GLY A 69 6.11 19.75 5.30
CA GLY A 69 5.32 20.65 6.16
C GLY A 69 3.81 20.47 5.99
N GLY A 70 3.35 19.33 5.47
CA GLY A 70 1.94 19.02 5.25
C GLY A 70 1.31 18.23 6.38
N GLN A 71 0.00 18.01 6.24
CA GLN A 71 -0.82 17.16 7.12
C GLN A 71 -1.57 16.13 6.26
N LEU A 72 -1.45 14.85 6.61
CA LEU A 72 -2.11 13.75 5.91
C LEU A 72 -3.45 13.42 6.58
N THR A 73 -4.49 13.25 5.76
CA THR A 73 -5.76 12.61 6.17
C THR A 73 -5.98 11.38 5.29
N VAL A 74 -6.14 10.23 5.92
CA VAL A 74 -6.40 8.96 5.24
C VAL A 74 -7.89 8.65 5.25
N PHE A 75 -8.46 8.38 4.09
CA PHE A 75 -9.84 7.96 3.88
C PHE A 75 -9.85 6.52 3.38
N ASN A 76 -10.21 5.57 4.25
CA ASN A 76 -10.33 4.17 3.88
C ASN A 76 -11.76 3.83 3.44
N ALA A 77 -11.89 3.18 2.29
CA ALA A 77 -13.18 2.78 1.73
C ALA A 77 -13.61 1.37 2.13
N ASP A 78 -12.76 0.57 2.76
CA ASP A 78 -13.06 -0.82 3.17
C ASP A 78 -13.55 -1.69 1.99
N THR A 79 -12.92 -1.55 0.83
CA THR A 79 -13.23 -2.17 -0.47
C THR A 79 -14.51 -1.66 -1.16
N ASP A 80 -15.30 -0.78 -0.55
CA ASP A 80 -16.51 -0.19 -1.12
C ASP A 80 -16.17 0.99 -2.05
N LEU A 81 -16.33 0.79 -3.36
CA LEU A 81 -16.06 1.82 -4.37
C LEU A 81 -17.01 3.02 -4.28
N SER A 82 -18.26 2.85 -3.81
CA SER A 82 -19.19 3.95 -3.59
C SER A 82 -18.74 4.83 -2.42
N LYS A 83 -18.27 4.21 -1.35
CA LYS A 83 -17.63 4.90 -0.22
C LYS A 83 -16.35 5.61 -0.65
N MET A 84 -15.55 4.98 -1.52
CA MET A 84 -14.33 5.60 -2.06
C MET A 84 -14.64 6.85 -2.87
N ALA A 85 -15.67 6.80 -3.74
CA ALA A 85 -16.15 7.98 -4.48
C ALA A 85 -16.64 9.09 -3.55
N SER A 86 -17.38 8.74 -2.50
CA SER A 86 -17.85 9.68 -1.47
C SER A 86 -16.69 10.32 -0.71
N ASN A 87 -15.66 9.56 -0.38
CA ASN A 87 -14.44 10.04 0.26
C ASN A 87 -13.68 11.04 -0.64
N LEU A 88 -13.58 10.74 -1.94
CA LEU A 88 -12.98 11.65 -2.92
C LEU A 88 -13.77 12.96 -3.03
N ASP A 89 -15.10 12.88 -3.14
CA ASP A 89 -15.96 14.07 -3.15
C ASP A 89 -15.81 14.90 -1.86
N ALA A 90 -15.72 14.26 -0.71
CA ALA A 90 -15.49 14.94 0.57
C ALA A 90 -14.13 15.68 0.57
N ALA A 91 -13.06 15.07 0.09
CA ALA A 91 -11.75 15.70 -0.02
C ALA A 91 -11.78 16.92 -0.95
N VAL A 92 -12.43 16.81 -2.11
CA VAL A 92 -12.62 17.92 -3.07
C VAL A 92 -13.41 19.07 -2.46
N ASN A 93 -14.46 18.78 -1.69
CA ASN A 93 -15.33 19.80 -1.09
C ASN A 93 -14.69 20.45 0.16
N GLN A 94 -13.82 19.75 0.87
CA GLN A 94 -13.07 20.27 2.03
C GLN A 94 -11.80 21.04 1.63
N HIS A 95 -11.58 21.25 0.33
CA HIS A 95 -10.45 22.02 -0.21
C HIS A 95 -9.08 21.50 0.30
N PHE A 96 -8.83 20.22 0.13
CA PHE A 96 -7.49 19.67 0.29
C PHE A 96 -6.55 20.29 -0.75
N ASP A 97 -5.29 20.51 -0.39
CA ASP A 97 -4.27 21.08 -1.27
C ASP A 97 -3.71 20.07 -2.29
N GLY A 98 -3.89 18.78 -2.01
CA GLY A 98 -3.53 17.68 -2.91
C GLY A 98 -4.27 16.40 -2.55
N ILE A 99 -4.52 15.56 -3.55
CA ILE A 99 -5.25 14.29 -3.38
C ILE A 99 -4.42 13.15 -3.96
N LEU A 100 -4.24 12.10 -3.18
CA LEU A 100 -3.65 10.82 -3.55
C LEU A 100 -4.77 9.80 -3.65
N ILE A 101 -4.82 9.01 -4.73
CA ILE A 101 -5.84 7.97 -4.96
C ILE A 101 -5.13 6.62 -5.11
N ASP A 102 -5.50 5.65 -4.30
CA ASP A 102 -4.90 4.34 -4.22
C ASP A 102 -5.90 3.23 -4.61
N HIS A 103 -5.57 2.45 -5.67
CA HIS A 103 -6.33 1.28 -6.16
C HIS A 103 -7.80 1.51 -6.54
N GLY A 104 -8.17 2.71 -6.92
CA GLY A 104 -9.51 3.01 -7.43
C GLY A 104 -9.73 2.51 -8.87
N THR A 105 -10.99 2.49 -9.30
CA THR A 105 -11.37 2.16 -10.67
C THR A 105 -11.83 3.41 -11.42
N ALA A 106 -11.62 3.43 -12.74
CA ALA A 106 -12.09 4.53 -13.60
C ALA A 106 -13.62 4.68 -13.52
N GLU A 107 -14.36 3.55 -13.49
CA GLU A 107 -15.82 3.57 -13.39
C GLU A 107 -16.30 4.34 -12.15
N ALA A 108 -15.66 4.12 -11.00
CA ALA A 108 -16.09 4.74 -9.74
C ALA A 108 -15.56 6.16 -9.55
N LEU A 109 -14.35 6.48 -10.01
CA LEU A 109 -13.62 7.65 -9.54
C LEU A 109 -13.25 8.65 -10.63
N GLN A 110 -13.35 8.32 -11.91
CA GLN A 110 -12.91 9.21 -12.99
C GLN A 110 -13.63 10.57 -12.93
N GLN A 111 -14.94 10.59 -12.69
CA GLN A 111 -15.72 11.82 -12.59
C GLN A 111 -15.30 12.68 -11.38
N GLY A 112 -15.13 12.07 -10.21
CA GLY A 112 -14.66 12.78 -9.01
C GLY A 112 -13.23 13.30 -9.16
N THR A 113 -12.36 12.51 -9.81
CA THR A 113 -10.98 12.92 -10.13
C THR A 113 -10.98 14.11 -11.10
N GLN A 114 -11.80 14.08 -12.15
CA GLN A 114 -11.95 15.20 -13.08
C GLN A 114 -12.43 16.47 -12.36
N LYS A 115 -13.41 16.34 -11.46
CA LYS A 115 -13.89 17.45 -10.63
C LYS A 115 -12.79 18.07 -9.74
N ALA A 116 -11.87 17.25 -9.22
CA ALA A 116 -10.70 17.76 -8.49
C ALA A 116 -9.78 18.57 -9.42
N VAL A 117 -9.49 18.04 -10.62
CA VAL A 117 -8.68 18.72 -11.65
C VAL A 117 -9.31 20.06 -12.09
N ASP A 118 -10.61 20.07 -12.32
CA ASP A 118 -11.35 21.30 -12.71
C ASP A 118 -11.26 22.37 -11.62
N LYS A 119 -11.20 21.96 -10.36
CA LYS A 119 -10.95 22.85 -9.21
C LYS A 119 -9.47 23.18 -8.98
N LYS A 120 -8.58 22.73 -9.87
CA LYS A 120 -7.14 22.93 -9.80
C LYS A 120 -6.49 22.30 -8.54
N ILE A 121 -7.09 21.25 -8.02
CA ILE A 121 -6.49 20.44 -6.94
C ILE A 121 -5.55 19.42 -7.59
N PRO A 122 -4.25 19.41 -7.29
CA PRO A 122 -3.33 18.40 -7.76
C PRO A 122 -3.77 16.99 -7.32
N VAL A 123 -3.85 16.06 -8.27
CA VAL A 123 -4.17 14.65 -8.03
C VAL A 123 -3.02 13.79 -8.53
N VAL A 124 -2.68 12.76 -7.80
CA VAL A 124 -1.77 11.68 -8.21
C VAL A 124 -2.44 10.35 -7.92
N LEU A 125 -2.32 9.44 -8.86
CA LEU A 125 -2.91 8.11 -8.82
C LEU A 125 -1.84 7.08 -8.45
N PHE A 126 -2.25 6.00 -7.78
CA PHE A 126 -1.43 4.82 -7.56
C PHE A 126 -2.21 3.56 -7.96
N ASP A 127 -1.62 2.76 -8.84
CA ASP A 127 -2.14 1.46 -9.31
C ASP A 127 -3.63 1.47 -9.66
N THR A 128 -4.03 2.45 -10.49
CA THR A 128 -5.41 2.60 -11.00
C THR A 128 -5.48 2.49 -12.52
N ASP A 129 -6.68 2.33 -13.05
CA ASP A 129 -6.99 2.41 -14.48
C ASP A 129 -7.57 3.77 -14.92
N ILE A 130 -7.62 4.75 -14.01
CA ILE A 130 -8.09 6.11 -14.29
C ILE A 130 -7.12 6.80 -15.25
N LYS A 131 -7.68 7.46 -16.30
CA LYS A 131 -6.89 8.19 -17.30
C LYS A 131 -7.44 9.59 -17.49
N ILE A 132 -6.74 10.58 -16.96
CA ILE A 132 -7.07 11.99 -17.12
C ILE A 132 -5.79 12.74 -17.50
N PRO A 133 -5.79 13.54 -18.59
CA PRO A 133 -4.63 14.29 -19.02
C PRO A 133 -4.05 15.16 -17.89
N GLY A 134 -2.74 15.08 -17.67
CA GLY A 134 -2.04 15.84 -16.65
C GLY A 134 -2.20 15.31 -15.20
N VAL A 135 -2.86 14.17 -15.00
CA VAL A 135 -2.91 13.44 -13.71
C VAL A 135 -1.92 12.28 -13.79
N PRO A 136 -0.78 12.36 -13.10
CA PRO A 136 0.24 11.30 -13.12
C PRO A 136 -0.21 10.06 -12.37
N VAL A 137 0.28 8.91 -12.83
CA VAL A 137 0.12 7.61 -12.17
C VAL A 137 1.48 7.16 -11.67
N VAL A 138 1.58 6.85 -10.38
CA VAL A 138 2.64 6.03 -9.81
C VAL A 138 2.17 4.59 -9.91
N GLU A 139 2.97 3.69 -10.45
CA GLU A 139 2.60 2.28 -10.55
C GLU A 139 3.79 1.35 -10.33
N GLN A 140 3.52 0.19 -9.78
CA GLN A 140 4.46 -0.92 -9.81
C GLN A 140 4.47 -1.52 -11.23
N ASP A 141 5.60 -2.10 -11.66
CA ASP A 141 5.59 -2.91 -12.88
C ASP A 141 4.95 -4.28 -12.63
N ASP A 142 3.62 -4.33 -12.63
CA ASP A 142 2.83 -5.53 -12.34
C ASP A 142 3.15 -6.70 -13.27
N ASN A 143 3.44 -6.41 -14.55
CA ASN A 143 3.86 -7.45 -15.48
C ASN A 143 5.21 -8.04 -15.07
N LYS A 144 6.16 -7.18 -14.66
CA LYS A 144 7.48 -7.63 -14.20
C LYS A 144 7.42 -8.32 -12.84
N LEU A 145 6.57 -7.87 -11.92
CA LEU A 145 6.29 -8.55 -10.65
C LEU A 145 5.82 -9.99 -10.89
N ALA A 146 4.81 -10.16 -11.75
CA ALA A 146 4.29 -11.47 -12.09
C ALA A 146 5.34 -12.32 -12.83
N GLU A 147 6.06 -11.74 -13.80
CA GLU A 147 7.13 -12.42 -14.53
C GLU A 147 8.20 -12.95 -13.57
N LEU A 148 8.75 -12.12 -12.69
CA LEU A 148 9.83 -12.51 -11.78
C LEU A 148 9.42 -13.67 -10.86
N SER A 149 8.23 -13.59 -10.26
CA SER A 149 7.73 -14.62 -9.34
C SER A 149 7.40 -15.94 -10.06
N LEU A 150 6.81 -15.85 -11.25
CA LEU A 150 6.44 -17.02 -12.07
C LEU A 150 7.66 -17.70 -12.71
N GLU A 151 8.62 -16.95 -13.23
CA GLU A 151 9.86 -17.51 -13.77
C GLU A 151 10.68 -18.22 -12.68
N GLN A 152 10.69 -17.68 -11.45
CA GLN A 152 11.31 -18.36 -10.30
C GLN A 152 10.57 -19.67 -9.96
N LEU A 153 9.23 -19.64 -9.98
CA LEU A 153 8.42 -20.86 -9.81
C LEU A 153 8.80 -21.91 -10.87
N ALA A 154 8.87 -21.54 -12.14
CA ALA A 154 9.22 -22.46 -13.22
C ALA A 154 10.65 -23.00 -13.07
N ALA A 155 11.61 -22.13 -12.75
CA ALA A 155 13.01 -22.52 -12.58
C ALA A 155 13.21 -23.56 -11.47
N GLU A 156 12.59 -23.36 -10.30
CA GLU A 156 12.72 -24.29 -9.17
C GLU A 156 11.95 -25.60 -9.36
N ASN A 157 10.98 -25.63 -10.27
CA ASN A 157 10.17 -26.83 -10.56
C ASN A 157 10.48 -27.45 -11.94
N ASN A 158 11.60 -27.07 -12.57
CA ASN A 158 12.01 -27.58 -13.90
C ASN A 158 10.93 -27.40 -14.98
N GLY A 159 10.16 -26.32 -14.93
CA GLY A 159 9.11 -25.96 -15.89
C GLY A 159 7.89 -26.89 -15.88
N LYS A 160 7.64 -27.66 -14.81
CA LYS A 160 6.52 -28.60 -14.71
C LYS A 160 5.94 -28.67 -13.30
N GLY A 161 4.70 -29.12 -13.19
CA GLY A 161 4.04 -29.37 -11.90
C GLY A 161 2.60 -28.87 -11.87
N ASN A 162 1.93 -29.18 -10.76
CA ASN A 162 0.57 -28.77 -10.49
C ASN A 162 0.56 -27.55 -9.59
N ILE A 163 -0.06 -26.47 -10.01
CA ILE A 163 -0.07 -25.24 -9.25
C ILE A 163 -1.47 -24.82 -8.83
N VAL A 164 -1.54 -24.16 -7.69
CA VAL A 164 -2.72 -23.43 -7.23
C VAL A 164 -2.48 -21.95 -7.46
N LYS A 165 -3.42 -21.28 -8.13
CA LYS A 165 -3.41 -19.83 -8.32
C LYS A 165 -4.28 -19.16 -7.27
N ILE A 166 -3.77 -18.12 -6.61
CA ILE A 166 -4.54 -17.27 -5.71
C ILE A 166 -4.54 -15.85 -6.25
N TRP A 167 -5.71 -15.40 -6.72
CA TRP A 167 -5.88 -14.15 -7.46
C TRP A 167 -7.32 -13.65 -7.34
N VAL A 168 -7.54 -12.35 -7.52
CA VAL A 168 -8.86 -11.72 -7.48
C VAL A 168 -9.00 -10.69 -8.59
N ALA A 169 -10.17 -10.64 -9.23
CA ALA A 169 -10.49 -9.65 -10.27
C ALA A 169 -10.84 -8.27 -9.70
N GLY A 170 -10.88 -7.26 -10.58
CA GLY A 170 -11.41 -5.93 -10.28
C GLY A 170 -10.41 -4.95 -9.65
N PHE A 171 -9.12 -5.25 -9.72
CA PHE A 171 -8.02 -4.35 -9.39
C PHE A 171 -7.07 -4.24 -10.60
N ALA A 172 -6.73 -3.03 -11.02
CA ALA A 172 -5.86 -2.82 -12.18
C ALA A 172 -4.53 -3.61 -12.12
N PRO A 173 -3.82 -3.70 -10.98
CA PRO A 173 -2.65 -4.56 -10.83
C PRO A 173 -2.96 -6.03 -11.10
N MET A 174 -4.06 -6.55 -10.55
CA MET A 174 -4.43 -7.96 -10.69
C MET A 174 -4.72 -8.35 -12.13
N GLU A 175 -5.35 -7.47 -12.90
CA GLU A 175 -5.63 -7.71 -14.32
C GLU A 175 -4.32 -7.77 -15.14
N LYS A 176 -3.35 -6.89 -14.86
CA LYS A 176 -2.02 -6.93 -15.49
C LYS A 176 -1.26 -8.21 -15.12
N ARG A 177 -1.29 -8.60 -13.84
CA ARG A 177 -0.67 -9.84 -13.33
C ARG A 177 -1.30 -11.07 -13.99
N GLN A 178 -2.63 -11.07 -14.22
CA GLN A 178 -3.33 -12.15 -14.93
C GLN A 178 -2.87 -12.31 -16.38
N VAL A 179 -2.69 -11.22 -17.12
CA VAL A 179 -2.18 -11.27 -18.51
C VAL A 179 -0.81 -11.97 -18.57
N THR A 180 0.08 -11.63 -17.63
CA THR A 180 1.40 -12.28 -17.55
C THR A 180 1.30 -13.74 -17.14
N TYR A 181 0.40 -14.08 -16.21
CA TYR A 181 0.13 -15.47 -15.82
C TYR A 181 -0.37 -16.33 -17.00
N ASP A 182 -1.27 -15.81 -17.82
CA ASP A 182 -1.76 -16.51 -19.00
C ASP A 182 -0.67 -16.76 -20.05
N ALA A 183 0.24 -15.79 -20.21
CA ALA A 183 1.42 -15.95 -21.06
C ALA A 183 2.40 -16.99 -20.50
N PHE A 184 2.58 -17.00 -19.19
CA PHE A 184 3.42 -17.97 -18.48
C PHE A 184 2.93 -19.42 -18.68
N LEU A 185 1.64 -19.70 -18.54
CA LEU A 185 1.09 -21.04 -18.77
C LEU A 185 1.27 -21.52 -20.21
N LYS A 186 1.25 -20.60 -21.20
CA LYS A 186 1.55 -20.92 -22.59
C LYS A 186 3.03 -21.25 -22.80
N LYS A 187 3.91 -20.54 -22.09
CA LYS A 187 5.36 -20.77 -22.15
C LYS A 187 5.78 -22.08 -21.48
N TYR A 188 5.10 -22.48 -20.41
CA TYR A 188 5.37 -23.69 -19.62
C TYR A 188 4.18 -24.65 -19.62
N PRO A 189 3.93 -25.37 -20.75
CA PRO A 189 2.72 -26.19 -20.91
C PRO A 189 2.64 -27.40 -19.98
N ASP A 190 3.74 -27.78 -19.34
CA ASP A 190 3.79 -28.85 -18.33
C ASP A 190 3.49 -28.35 -16.91
N ILE A 191 3.33 -27.05 -16.70
CA ILE A 191 2.76 -26.47 -15.49
C ILE A 191 1.23 -26.43 -15.66
N LYS A 192 0.51 -27.06 -14.73
CA LYS A 192 -0.96 -27.18 -14.77
C LYS A 192 -1.60 -26.45 -13.62
N GLU A 193 -2.49 -25.49 -13.89
CA GLU A 193 -3.38 -24.93 -12.88
C GLU A 193 -4.42 -25.99 -12.51
N ILE A 194 -4.42 -26.45 -11.26
CA ILE A 194 -5.37 -27.46 -10.76
C ILE A 194 -6.47 -26.87 -9.88
N ALA A 195 -6.28 -25.66 -9.39
CA ALA A 195 -7.25 -24.88 -8.65
C ALA A 195 -6.91 -23.39 -8.74
N ALA A 196 -7.95 -22.56 -8.71
CA ALA A 196 -7.82 -21.10 -8.58
C ALA A 196 -8.88 -20.59 -7.61
N PHE A 197 -8.49 -19.62 -6.78
CA PHE A 197 -9.39 -18.91 -5.87
C PHE A 197 -8.77 -17.58 -5.42
N GLY A 198 -9.52 -16.79 -4.66
CA GLY A 198 -9.08 -15.55 -4.02
C GLY A 198 -10.22 -14.56 -3.84
N SER A 199 -10.15 -13.79 -2.79
CA SER A 199 -11.09 -12.72 -2.48
C SER A 199 -10.38 -11.59 -1.73
N ALA A 200 -10.68 -10.34 -2.07
CA ALA A 200 -10.17 -9.19 -1.34
C ALA A 200 -11.20 -8.79 -0.27
N THR A 201 -10.85 -9.00 0.98
CA THR A 201 -11.67 -8.68 2.16
C THR A 201 -10.81 -8.00 3.22
N ASN A 202 -11.41 -7.54 4.30
CA ASN A 202 -10.65 -7.02 5.44
C ASN A 202 -9.87 -8.13 6.21
N ASN A 203 -10.12 -9.41 5.88
CA ASN A 203 -9.47 -10.58 6.46
C ASN A 203 -8.87 -11.50 5.40
N THR A 204 -8.35 -10.93 4.31
CA THR A 204 -7.88 -11.67 3.12
C THR A 204 -6.96 -12.85 3.47
N ALA A 205 -5.98 -12.66 4.34
CA ALA A 205 -5.06 -13.73 4.71
C ALA A 205 -5.77 -14.90 5.40
N LEU A 206 -6.70 -14.63 6.32
CA LEU A 206 -7.46 -15.67 7.03
C LEU A 206 -8.43 -16.40 6.08
N ASP A 207 -9.10 -15.67 5.21
CA ASP A 207 -10.00 -16.24 4.21
C ASP A 207 -9.23 -17.13 3.23
N THR A 208 -8.04 -16.68 2.83
CA THR A 208 -7.12 -17.47 1.99
C THR A 208 -6.65 -18.73 2.70
N GLN A 209 -6.26 -18.63 3.97
CA GLN A 209 -5.86 -19.79 4.75
C GLN A 209 -6.98 -20.84 4.78
N THR A 210 -8.22 -20.43 5.08
CA THR A 210 -9.38 -21.32 5.12
C THR A 210 -9.63 -22.01 3.77
N GLN A 211 -9.55 -21.26 2.67
CA GLN A 211 -9.72 -21.83 1.32
C GLN A 211 -8.58 -22.76 0.94
N MET A 212 -7.33 -22.41 1.28
CA MET A 212 -6.17 -23.25 1.01
C MET A 212 -6.22 -24.57 1.82
N GLU A 213 -6.70 -24.56 3.05
CA GLU A 213 -6.94 -25.78 3.84
C GLU A 213 -7.93 -26.72 3.15
N ALA A 214 -8.98 -26.20 2.51
CA ALA A 214 -9.92 -27.00 1.72
C ALA A 214 -9.24 -27.59 0.46
N ILE A 215 -8.39 -26.85 -0.22
CA ILE A 215 -7.59 -27.32 -1.35
C ILE A 215 -6.63 -28.43 -0.91
N LEU A 216 -5.93 -28.27 0.22
CA LEU A 216 -5.02 -29.30 0.74
C LEU A 216 -5.74 -30.61 1.10
N LYS A 217 -6.99 -30.51 1.59
CA LYS A 217 -7.85 -31.70 1.84
C LYS A 217 -8.28 -32.37 0.52
N LYS A 218 -8.55 -31.59 -0.52
CA LYS A 218 -8.92 -32.11 -1.86
C LYS A 218 -7.76 -32.80 -2.56
N TYR A 219 -6.52 -32.35 -2.29
CA TYR A 219 -5.28 -32.86 -2.90
C TYR A 219 -4.32 -33.34 -1.80
N PRO A 220 -4.62 -34.48 -1.13
CA PRO A 220 -3.97 -34.86 0.11
C PRO A 220 -2.58 -35.49 -0.07
N ASN A 221 -2.24 -36.00 -1.27
CA ASN A 221 -1.01 -36.73 -1.46
C ASN A 221 0.17 -35.81 -1.75
N LYS A 222 1.35 -36.22 -1.33
CA LYS A 222 2.60 -35.54 -1.69
C LYS A 222 2.78 -35.56 -3.22
N GLY A 223 2.99 -34.38 -3.81
CA GLY A 223 3.12 -34.19 -5.24
C GLY A 223 1.81 -33.87 -5.98
N ASP A 224 0.65 -34.00 -5.35
CA ASP A 224 -0.63 -33.53 -5.94
C ASP A 224 -0.57 -32.02 -6.23
N ILE A 225 0.04 -31.25 -5.32
CA ILE A 225 0.32 -29.82 -5.48
C ILE A 225 1.84 -29.63 -5.42
N THR A 226 2.39 -28.97 -6.43
CA THR A 226 3.82 -28.64 -6.50
C THR A 226 4.09 -27.27 -5.91
N ALA A 227 3.28 -26.27 -6.28
CA ALA A 227 3.47 -24.90 -5.88
C ALA A 227 2.15 -24.12 -5.79
N VAL A 228 2.21 -23.00 -5.10
CA VAL A 228 1.19 -21.97 -5.06
C VAL A 228 1.78 -20.70 -5.67
N TRP A 229 1.06 -20.08 -6.60
CA TRP A 229 1.33 -18.71 -7.00
C TRP A 229 0.28 -17.78 -6.39
N ALA A 230 0.75 -16.83 -5.60
CA ALA A 230 -0.08 -15.86 -4.90
C ALA A 230 0.16 -14.46 -5.50
N ALA A 231 -0.86 -13.91 -6.13
CA ALA A 231 -0.76 -12.62 -6.82
C ALA A 231 -0.74 -11.40 -5.87
N TRP A 232 -0.67 -11.62 -4.57
CA TRP A 232 -0.65 -10.62 -3.52
C TRP A 232 -0.10 -11.23 -2.22
N ASP A 233 0.60 -10.45 -1.38
CA ASP A 233 1.22 -10.92 -0.12
C ASP A 233 0.21 -11.47 0.90
N GLU A 234 -0.97 -10.84 1.04
CA GLU A 234 -2.02 -11.36 1.92
C GLU A 234 -2.49 -12.77 1.52
N PHE A 235 -2.50 -13.07 0.23
CA PHE A 235 -2.75 -14.43 -0.27
C PHE A 235 -1.61 -15.38 0.10
N ALA A 236 -0.38 -14.92 -0.05
CA ALA A 236 0.79 -15.72 0.30
C ALA A 236 0.86 -16.03 1.78
N LYS A 237 0.53 -15.06 2.66
CA LYS A 237 0.45 -15.27 4.12
C LYS A 237 -0.54 -16.37 4.46
N GLY A 238 -1.75 -16.30 3.93
CA GLY A 238 -2.78 -17.31 4.16
C GLY A 238 -2.38 -18.70 3.67
N ALA A 239 -1.87 -18.79 2.43
CA ALA A 239 -1.39 -20.05 1.86
C ALA A 239 -0.24 -20.66 2.65
N THR A 240 0.75 -19.84 3.05
CA THR A 240 1.90 -20.26 3.85
C THR A 240 1.46 -20.87 5.17
N ARG A 241 0.57 -20.21 5.90
CA ARG A 241 0.04 -20.70 7.19
C ARG A 241 -0.72 -22.02 7.04
N ALA A 242 -1.58 -22.14 6.02
CA ALA A 242 -2.31 -23.38 5.74
C ALA A 242 -1.38 -24.55 5.42
N ILE A 243 -0.36 -24.34 4.58
CA ILE A 243 0.63 -25.35 4.20
C ILE A 243 1.47 -25.78 5.40
N GLN A 244 1.93 -24.85 6.23
CA GLN A 244 2.68 -25.15 7.46
C GLN A 244 1.84 -25.98 8.44
N GLN A 245 0.59 -25.57 8.70
CA GLN A 245 -0.31 -26.28 9.60
C GLN A 245 -0.64 -27.71 9.11
N ALA A 246 -0.72 -27.89 7.81
CA ALA A 246 -0.93 -29.22 7.21
C ALA A 246 0.35 -30.07 7.14
N GLY A 247 1.51 -29.52 7.52
CA GLY A 247 2.80 -30.22 7.42
C GLY A 247 3.26 -30.48 5.96
N ARG A 248 2.69 -29.77 4.98
CA ARG A 248 2.92 -29.95 3.52
C ARG A 248 4.02 -29.03 2.98
N THR A 249 5.12 -28.92 3.70
CA THR A 249 6.23 -27.99 3.40
C THR A 249 7.01 -28.30 2.11
N GLU A 250 6.70 -29.38 1.44
CA GLU A 250 7.16 -29.66 0.07
C GLU A 250 6.49 -28.75 -0.96
N ILE A 251 5.30 -28.20 -0.68
CA ILE A 251 4.60 -27.24 -1.53
C ILE A 251 5.27 -25.88 -1.36
N LYS A 252 5.72 -25.26 -2.44
CA LYS A 252 6.37 -23.94 -2.39
C LYS A 252 5.42 -22.82 -2.76
N VAL A 253 5.56 -21.67 -2.10
CA VAL A 253 4.78 -20.45 -2.38
C VAL A 253 5.66 -19.44 -3.07
N TYR A 254 5.18 -18.91 -4.19
CA TYR A 254 5.78 -17.83 -4.96
C TYR A 254 4.79 -16.69 -5.02
N ALA A 255 5.23 -15.48 -4.69
CA ALA A 255 4.28 -14.40 -4.45
C ALA A 255 4.71 -13.07 -5.08
N ILE A 256 3.84 -12.11 -4.91
CA ILE A 256 4.04 -10.69 -5.24
C ILE A 256 3.79 -9.89 -3.97
N ASP A 257 4.47 -8.76 -3.87
CA ASP A 257 4.53 -7.83 -2.75
C ASP A 257 5.34 -8.35 -1.56
N LEU A 258 5.74 -7.46 -0.67
CA LEU A 258 6.57 -7.76 0.50
C LEU A 258 6.39 -6.69 1.58
N SER A 259 6.38 -7.14 2.83
CA SER A 259 6.37 -6.31 4.02
C SER A 259 7.26 -6.89 5.12
N ASP A 260 7.42 -6.19 6.23
CA ASP A 260 8.15 -6.71 7.39
C ASP A 260 7.54 -8.00 7.95
N GLU A 261 6.20 -8.12 7.94
CA GLU A 261 5.51 -9.34 8.37
C GLU A 261 5.82 -10.51 7.43
N ASP A 262 5.86 -10.26 6.13
CA ASP A 262 6.16 -11.28 5.12
C ASP A 262 7.60 -11.78 5.25
N LEU A 263 8.56 -10.88 5.46
CA LEU A 263 9.96 -11.25 5.73
C LEU A 263 10.07 -12.17 6.95
N GLN A 264 9.32 -11.90 8.02
CA GLN A 264 9.29 -12.77 9.19
C GLN A 264 8.75 -14.16 8.85
N LEU A 265 7.65 -14.22 8.06
CA LEU A 265 7.06 -15.47 7.62
C LEU A 265 7.99 -16.28 6.69
N ILE A 266 8.65 -15.59 5.74
CA ILE A 266 9.63 -16.20 4.83
C ILE A 266 10.81 -16.80 5.62
N GLN A 267 11.26 -16.14 6.69
CA GLN A 267 12.38 -16.57 7.52
C GLN A 267 12.00 -17.59 8.62
N GLU A 268 10.73 -17.95 8.79
CA GLU A 268 10.34 -19.00 9.73
C GLU A 268 10.94 -20.34 9.36
N ALA A 269 11.24 -21.15 10.37
CA ALA A 269 11.72 -22.51 10.16
C ALA A 269 10.69 -23.31 9.34
N ASN A 270 11.15 -23.93 8.26
CA ASN A 270 10.31 -24.71 7.35
C ASN A 270 9.22 -23.87 6.63
N SER A 271 9.41 -22.57 6.48
CA SER A 271 8.48 -21.77 5.69
C SER A 271 8.43 -22.29 4.24
N PRO A 272 7.22 -22.51 3.69
CA PRO A 272 7.06 -22.87 2.29
C PRO A 272 7.22 -21.66 1.33
N TRP A 273 7.25 -20.43 1.84
CA TRP A 273 7.36 -19.23 1.01
C TRP A 273 8.78 -19.07 0.44
N ALA A 274 8.95 -19.51 -0.81
CA ALA A 274 10.26 -19.63 -1.45
C ALA A 274 10.78 -18.31 -2.02
N ALA A 275 9.89 -17.52 -2.63
CA ALA A 275 10.26 -16.25 -3.23
C ALA A 275 9.08 -15.29 -3.37
N THR A 276 9.38 -14.00 -3.45
CA THR A 276 8.41 -12.96 -3.76
C THR A 276 9.06 -11.89 -4.65
N ALA A 277 8.29 -11.33 -5.60
CA ALA A 277 8.71 -10.15 -6.35
C ALA A 277 8.05 -8.91 -5.73
N ALA A 278 8.82 -7.86 -5.46
CA ALA A 278 8.31 -6.73 -4.69
C ALA A 278 8.96 -5.40 -5.03
N VAL A 279 8.24 -4.34 -4.68
CA VAL A 279 8.73 -2.96 -4.51
C VAL A 279 8.54 -2.58 -3.05
N ASP A 280 9.43 -1.80 -2.48
CA ASP A 280 9.30 -1.33 -1.09
C ASP A 280 8.05 -0.46 -0.92
N PRO A 281 7.06 -0.88 -0.11
CA PRO A 281 5.82 -0.13 0.10
C PRO A 281 6.06 1.26 0.70
N SER A 282 7.04 1.43 1.58
CA SER A 282 7.39 2.74 2.13
C SER A 282 7.93 3.67 1.03
N ASN A 283 8.72 3.14 0.11
CA ASN A 283 9.22 3.89 -1.04
C ASN A 283 8.10 4.24 -2.04
N ILE A 284 7.15 3.33 -2.28
CA ILE A 284 5.95 3.62 -3.08
C ILE A 284 5.21 4.80 -2.48
N GLY A 285 4.90 4.76 -1.19
CA GLY A 285 4.19 5.83 -0.48
C GLY A 285 4.95 7.17 -0.53
N ARG A 286 6.27 7.13 -0.33
CA ARG A 286 7.14 8.31 -0.43
C ARG A 286 7.08 8.94 -1.82
N ILE A 287 7.20 8.15 -2.89
CA ILE A 287 7.17 8.65 -4.27
C ILE A 287 5.79 9.19 -4.62
N HIS A 288 4.72 8.51 -4.20
CA HIS A 288 3.34 8.96 -4.40
C HIS A 288 3.12 10.36 -3.78
N ALA A 289 3.53 10.56 -2.52
CA ALA A 289 3.46 11.86 -1.85
C ALA A 289 4.41 12.90 -2.47
N GLN A 290 5.65 12.53 -2.79
CA GLN A 290 6.60 13.43 -3.45
C GLN A 290 6.03 13.99 -4.75
N THR A 291 5.40 13.13 -5.55
CA THR A 291 4.79 13.52 -6.85
C THR A 291 3.68 14.55 -6.67
N VAL A 292 2.82 14.43 -5.65
CA VAL A 292 1.78 15.44 -5.41
C VAL A 292 2.37 16.77 -4.95
N PHE A 293 3.45 16.77 -4.14
CA PHE A 293 4.11 18.03 -3.77
C PHE A 293 4.83 18.70 -4.94
N GLN A 294 5.40 17.95 -5.87
CA GLN A 294 5.92 18.49 -7.12
C GLN A 294 4.80 19.18 -7.93
N LYS A 295 3.65 18.54 -8.05
CA LYS A 295 2.46 19.15 -8.70
C LYS A 295 1.98 20.41 -7.98
N ILE A 296 1.95 20.42 -6.65
CA ILE A 296 1.59 21.61 -5.85
C ILE A 296 2.55 22.77 -6.12
N LYS A 297 3.83 22.49 -6.32
CA LYS A 297 4.86 23.49 -6.67
C LYS A 297 4.83 23.93 -8.14
N GLY A 298 3.98 23.30 -8.96
CA GLY A 298 3.92 23.57 -10.42
C GLY A 298 5.05 22.94 -11.23
N GLU A 299 5.77 21.98 -10.63
CA GLU A 299 6.84 21.25 -11.30
C GLU A 299 6.27 20.29 -12.35
N GLN A 300 7.04 20.04 -13.40
CA GLN A 300 6.72 19.01 -14.39
C GLN A 300 7.01 17.63 -13.81
N VAL A 301 6.04 16.73 -13.90
CA VAL A 301 6.19 15.32 -13.49
C VAL A 301 5.82 14.43 -14.68
N PRO A 302 6.45 13.25 -14.83
CA PRO A 302 6.07 12.27 -15.84
C PRO A 302 4.61 11.82 -15.66
N ASP A 303 3.91 11.57 -16.76
CA ASP A 303 2.54 11.03 -16.69
C ASP A 303 2.49 9.65 -16.04
N ASN A 304 3.59 8.89 -16.14
CA ASN A 304 3.74 7.57 -15.50
C ASN A 304 5.08 7.49 -14.77
N VAL A 305 5.03 7.24 -13.48
CA VAL A 305 6.17 6.97 -12.61
C VAL A 305 6.18 5.49 -12.26
N LYS A 306 6.91 4.71 -13.07
CA LYS A 306 6.99 3.26 -12.92
C LYS A 306 8.08 2.86 -11.94
N LEU A 307 7.74 2.02 -10.97
CA LEU A 307 8.64 1.47 -9.97
C LEU A 307 9.06 0.05 -10.35
N ASN A 308 10.37 -0.17 -10.40
CA ASN A 308 10.92 -1.47 -10.80
C ASN A 308 10.93 -2.44 -9.62
N PRO A 309 10.36 -3.64 -9.77
CA PRO A 309 10.37 -4.65 -8.73
C PRO A 309 11.69 -5.44 -8.71
N VAL A 310 11.95 -6.03 -7.56
CA VAL A 310 13.08 -6.93 -7.31
C VAL A 310 12.55 -8.28 -6.83
N LEU A 311 13.20 -9.36 -7.23
CA LEU A 311 12.94 -10.70 -6.72
C LEU A 311 13.70 -10.91 -5.42
N VAL A 312 13.00 -11.27 -4.37
CA VAL A 312 13.54 -11.65 -3.06
C VAL A 312 13.30 -13.13 -2.84
N LYS A 313 14.36 -13.91 -2.65
CA LYS A 313 14.26 -15.35 -2.39
C LYS A 313 14.55 -15.64 -0.94
N GLN A 314 13.86 -16.63 -0.37
CA GLN A 314 14.16 -17.12 0.97
C GLN A 314 15.64 -17.50 1.15
N SER A 315 16.27 -18.06 0.09
CA SER A 315 17.69 -18.43 0.09
C SER A 315 18.66 -17.26 0.20
N ASP A 316 18.22 -16.05 -0.15
CA ASP A 316 19.06 -14.84 -0.08
C ASP A 316 19.09 -14.28 1.34
N LEU A 317 18.14 -14.67 2.19
CA LEU A 317 18.02 -14.18 3.56
C LEU A 317 18.85 -14.99 4.56
N PRO A 318 19.47 -14.35 5.56
CA PRO A 318 20.21 -15.06 6.61
C PRO A 318 19.27 -15.89 7.48
N LYS A 319 19.78 -17.02 8.01
CA LYS A 319 19.00 -17.92 8.87
C LYS A 319 19.11 -17.59 10.36
N ASP A 320 20.12 -16.84 10.74
CA ASP A 320 20.52 -16.53 12.10
C ASP A 320 20.16 -15.10 12.54
N LYS A 321 19.72 -14.26 11.62
CA LYS A 321 19.30 -12.88 11.87
C LYS A 321 17.91 -12.65 11.24
N LYS A 322 16.99 -12.02 11.96
CA LYS A 322 15.76 -11.50 11.38
C LYS A 322 16.07 -10.24 10.55
N VAL A 323 15.54 -10.20 9.35
CA VAL A 323 15.70 -9.10 8.40
C VAL A 323 14.42 -8.28 8.38
N THR A 324 14.54 -6.97 8.35
CA THR A 324 13.46 -6.02 8.08
C THR A 324 13.58 -5.46 6.68
N MET A 325 12.54 -4.76 6.19
CA MET A 325 12.59 -4.07 4.89
C MET A 325 13.76 -3.07 4.82
N GLY A 326 14.11 -2.44 5.95
CA GLY A 326 15.25 -1.51 6.04
C GLY A 326 16.61 -2.18 5.90
N ASP A 327 16.73 -3.45 6.30
CA ASP A 327 17.99 -4.21 6.21
C ASP A 327 18.15 -4.92 4.85
N LEU A 328 17.08 -5.03 4.06
CA LEU A 328 17.02 -5.95 2.92
C LEU A 328 18.06 -5.66 1.82
N SER A 329 18.47 -4.40 1.67
CA SER A 329 19.53 -4.01 0.74
C SER A 329 20.91 -4.62 1.05
N GLU A 330 21.12 -5.13 2.27
CA GLU A 330 22.35 -5.86 2.65
C GLU A 330 22.39 -7.26 2.01
N TYR A 331 21.23 -7.82 1.67
CA TYR A 331 21.06 -9.20 1.20
C TYR A 331 20.60 -9.28 -0.26
N VAL A 332 19.89 -8.26 -0.75
CA VAL A 332 19.35 -8.19 -2.09
C VAL A 332 19.88 -6.95 -2.80
N ASN A 333 20.85 -7.14 -3.67
CA ASN A 333 21.67 -6.06 -4.29
C ASN A 333 20.85 -4.98 -5.00
N GLU A 334 19.71 -5.29 -5.58
CA GLU A 334 18.86 -4.35 -6.32
C GLU A 334 17.83 -3.64 -5.43
N TRP A 335 17.70 -4.05 -4.16
CA TRP A 335 16.72 -3.47 -3.25
C TRP A 335 17.04 -2.02 -2.89
N GLY A 336 16.05 -1.14 -3.09
CA GLY A 336 16.19 0.29 -2.73
C GLY A 336 16.98 1.14 -3.74
N LYS A 337 17.31 0.60 -4.94
CA LYS A 337 17.99 1.34 -6.01
C LYS A 337 17.03 2.01 -6.97
#